data_9439a662c68d1452a5cfd0ee24c7b86d
#
_entry.id   9439a662c68d1452a5cfd0ee24c7b86d
#
_cell.length_a   1.000
_cell.length_b   1.000
_cell.length_c   1.000
_cell.angle_alpha   90.00
_cell.angle_beta   90.00
_cell.angle_gamma   90.00
#
_symmetry.space_group_name_H-M   'P 1'
#
loop_
_entity.id
_entity.type
_entity.pdbx_description
1 polymer ?
#
loop_
_entity_poly.entity_id
_entity_poly.type
_entity_poly.pdbx_seq_one_letter_code
_entity_poly.pdbx_strand_id
1 'polypeptide(L)'
;MIRALSLLMGLLLCACAEAPPVVQPITYNHKAHIDSGLACDACHQSVEKAAAASVPTRETCMMCHQVAITESPEEEKVRQYADKGEEIPWRRIYQVPEHVYFSHRRHVTAAGVECVQCHGAVASLTTPPSHPLVKQSMDWCLACHRARGATQDCIHCHR
;
A
#
# COMPACT_ATOMS: atom_id res chain seq x y z
N MET A 1 26.51 -60.78 10.68
CA MET A 1 25.27 -60.16 10.16
C MET A 1 25.21 -58.75 10.74
N ILE A 2 25.66 -57.74 9.95
CA ILE A 2 25.73 -56.33 10.37
C ILE A 2 24.55 -55.65 9.72
N ARG A 3 23.57 -55.18 10.49
CA ARG A 3 22.44 -54.41 10.02
C ARG A 3 22.88 -52.95 9.86
N ALA A 4 22.94 -52.50 8.61
CA ALA A 4 23.12 -51.08 8.27
C ALA A 4 21.84 -50.28 8.59
N LEU A 5 21.95 -49.39 9.55
CA LEU A 5 20.88 -48.46 9.91
C LEU A 5 21.03 -47.20 9.04
N SER A 6 20.26 -47.11 7.97
CA SER A 6 20.21 -45.92 7.09
C SER A 6 19.46 -44.81 7.80
N LEU A 7 20.18 -43.78 8.29
CA LEU A 7 19.58 -42.52 8.74
C LEU A 7 19.14 -41.72 7.51
N LEU A 8 17.85 -41.67 7.23
CA LEU A 8 17.25 -40.70 6.33
C LEU A 8 17.21 -39.36 7.06
N MET A 9 18.15 -38.49 6.76
CA MET A 9 18.14 -37.09 7.19
C MET A 9 17.21 -36.31 6.28
N GLY A 10 15.96 -36.16 6.71
CA GLY A 10 14.97 -35.33 5.99
C GLY A 10 15.40 -33.86 6.06
N LEU A 11 15.84 -33.30 4.93
CA LEU A 11 15.97 -31.84 4.76
C LEU A 11 14.57 -31.22 4.83
N LEU A 12 14.22 -30.61 5.97
CA LEU A 12 13.10 -29.67 6.03
C LEU A 12 13.50 -28.42 5.23
N LEU A 13 13.07 -28.34 3.99
CA LEU A 13 13.08 -27.10 3.22
C LEU A 13 12.05 -26.16 3.84
N CYS A 14 12.52 -25.27 4.71
CA CYS A 14 11.72 -24.15 5.19
C CYS A 14 11.50 -23.21 3.99
N ALA A 15 10.46 -23.46 3.19
CA ALA A 15 10.04 -22.54 2.16
C ALA A 15 9.56 -21.25 2.85
N CYS A 16 10.27 -20.14 2.63
CA CYS A 16 9.78 -18.82 3.02
C CYS A 16 8.52 -18.56 2.19
N ALA A 17 7.36 -18.85 2.77
CA ALA A 17 6.09 -18.58 2.12
C ALA A 17 5.92 -17.05 2.00
N GLU A 18 5.69 -16.56 0.79
CA GLU A 18 5.26 -15.17 0.60
C GLU A 18 3.93 -14.94 1.31
N ALA A 19 3.75 -13.70 1.80
CA ALA A 19 2.48 -13.31 2.41
C ALA A 19 1.34 -13.51 1.39
N PRO A 20 0.16 -13.95 1.83
CA PRO A 20 -0.97 -14.15 0.93
C PRO A 20 -1.36 -12.84 0.23
N PRO A 21 -1.85 -12.91 -1.02
CA PRO A 21 -2.26 -11.72 -1.76
C PRO A 21 -3.40 -10.99 -1.04
N VAL A 22 -3.33 -9.68 -1.02
CA VAL A 22 -4.40 -8.83 -0.48
C VAL A 22 -5.49 -8.69 -1.54
N VAL A 23 -6.72 -9.04 -1.17
CA VAL A 23 -7.90 -8.83 -2.01
C VAL A 23 -8.68 -7.62 -1.47
N GLN A 24 -8.91 -6.64 -2.33
CA GLN A 24 -9.67 -5.44 -1.98
C GLN A 24 -11.19 -5.66 -2.14
N PRO A 25 -12.02 -4.96 -1.35
CA PRO A 25 -13.48 -5.08 -1.44
C PRO A 25 -14.03 -4.55 -2.77
N ILE A 26 -13.34 -3.61 -3.38
CA ILE A 26 -13.67 -2.99 -4.66
C ILE A 26 -12.44 -3.10 -5.57
N THR A 27 -12.66 -3.51 -6.81
CA THR A 27 -11.62 -3.55 -7.85
C THR A 27 -11.38 -2.12 -8.37
N TYR A 28 -10.73 -1.28 -7.54
CA TYR A 28 -10.49 0.11 -7.83
C TYR A 28 -9.50 0.30 -9.00
N ASN A 29 -9.84 1.17 -9.93
CA ASN A 29 -9.03 1.49 -11.10
C ASN A 29 -8.33 2.84 -10.93
N HIS A 30 -7.07 2.82 -10.45
CA HIS A 30 -6.27 4.04 -10.28
C HIS A 30 -6.10 4.78 -11.61
N LYS A 31 -5.79 4.04 -12.69
CA LYS A 31 -5.54 4.64 -14.00
C LYS A 31 -6.71 5.48 -14.48
N ALA A 32 -7.94 4.98 -14.39
CA ALA A 32 -9.12 5.72 -14.83
C ALA A 32 -9.30 7.05 -14.09
N HIS A 33 -9.02 7.08 -12.79
CA HIS A 33 -9.15 8.29 -11.97
C HIS A 33 -8.03 9.30 -12.25
N ILE A 34 -6.80 8.82 -12.41
CA ILE A 34 -5.65 9.66 -12.79
C ILE A 34 -5.85 10.24 -14.20
N ASP A 35 -6.29 9.44 -15.16
CA ASP A 35 -6.59 9.91 -16.53
C ASP A 35 -7.74 10.96 -16.54
N SER A 36 -8.63 10.93 -15.54
CA SER A 36 -9.67 11.94 -15.34
C SER A 36 -9.17 13.22 -14.64
N GLY A 37 -7.87 13.33 -14.38
CA GLY A 37 -7.23 14.51 -13.80
C GLY A 37 -7.20 14.55 -12.27
N LEU A 38 -7.56 13.45 -11.58
CA LEU A 38 -7.47 13.40 -10.12
C LEU A 38 -6.03 13.12 -9.66
N ALA A 39 -5.53 13.95 -8.75
CA ALA A 39 -4.24 13.73 -8.10
C ALA A 39 -4.36 12.74 -6.94
N CYS A 40 -3.21 12.24 -6.47
CA CYS A 40 -3.16 11.22 -5.40
C CYS A 40 -3.83 11.70 -4.09
N ASP A 41 -3.61 12.96 -3.73
CA ASP A 41 -4.12 13.60 -2.52
C ASP A 41 -5.63 13.90 -2.57
N ALA A 42 -6.25 13.88 -3.76
CA ALA A 42 -7.71 13.97 -3.87
C ALA A 42 -8.40 12.83 -3.10
N CYS A 43 -7.79 11.65 -3.06
CA CYS A 43 -8.28 10.47 -2.35
C CYS A 43 -7.48 10.19 -1.06
N HIS A 44 -6.16 10.34 -1.09
CA HIS A 44 -5.27 10.16 0.06
C HIS A 44 -5.05 11.47 0.83
N GLN A 45 -6.13 12.08 1.30
CA GLN A 45 -6.23 13.47 1.75
C GLN A 45 -5.28 13.88 2.90
N SER A 46 -4.77 12.91 3.67
CA SER A 46 -3.86 13.22 4.79
C SER A 46 -2.37 13.05 4.43
N VAL A 47 -2.05 12.63 3.20
CA VAL A 47 -0.67 12.28 2.81
C VAL A 47 0.33 13.42 3.00
N GLU A 48 -0.08 14.66 2.76
CA GLU A 48 0.77 15.84 2.92
C GLU A 48 0.75 16.42 4.34
N LYS A 49 -0.23 16.04 5.17
CA LYS A 49 -0.52 16.68 6.45
C LYS A 49 -0.17 15.82 7.66
N ALA A 50 -0.19 14.50 7.51
CA ALA A 50 -0.05 13.56 8.63
C ALA A 50 1.09 12.55 8.41
N ALA A 51 1.40 11.80 9.47
CA ALA A 51 2.35 10.70 9.40
C ALA A 51 1.82 9.56 8.51
N ALA A 52 0.55 9.19 8.67
CA ALA A 52 -0.10 8.18 7.85
C ALA A 52 -0.91 8.83 6.72
N ALA A 53 -0.79 8.31 5.50
CA ALA A 53 -1.73 8.62 4.43
C ALA A 53 -3.08 7.97 4.75
N SER A 54 -4.16 8.70 4.50
CA SER A 54 -5.51 8.13 4.57
C SER A 54 -5.77 7.20 3.39
N VAL A 55 -6.68 6.26 3.57
CA VAL A 55 -7.41 5.64 2.47
C VAL A 55 -8.68 6.46 2.21
N PRO A 56 -9.21 6.49 0.98
CA PRO A 56 -10.43 7.25 0.70
C PRO A 56 -11.60 6.67 1.52
N THR A 57 -12.37 7.58 2.11
CA THR A 57 -13.63 7.22 2.78
C THR A 57 -14.74 7.02 1.75
N ARG A 58 -15.84 6.44 2.17
CA ARG A 58 -17.06 6.36 1.37
C ARG A 58 -17.49 7.74 0.86
N GLU A 59 -17.47 8.76 1.73
CA GLU A 59 -17.82 10.14 1.35
C GLU A 59 -16.94 10.68 0.22
N THR A 60 -15.64 10.37 0.24
CA THR A 60 -14.72 10.75 -0.84
C THR A 60 -15.19 10.20 -2.20
N CYS A 61 -15.60 8.94 -2.23
CA CYS A 61 -16.13 8.33 -3.45
C CYS A 61 -17.46 8.96 -3.88
N MET A 62 -18.36 9.20 -2.92
CA MET A 62 -19.70 9.74 -3.16
C MET A 62 -19.73 11.20 -3.60
N MET A 63 -18.63 11.93 -3.55
CA MET A 63 -18.56 13.27 -4.17
C MET A 63 -18.84 13.21 -5.68
N CYS A 64 -18.53 12.11 -6.34
CA CYS A 64 -18.73 11.90 -7.77
C CYS A 64 -19.67 10.73 -8.09
N HIS A 65 -19.65 9.63 -7.32
CA HIS A 65 -20.35 8.38 -7.61
C HIS A 65 -21.76 8.29 -7.02
N GLN A 66 -22.47 9.42 -6.86
CA GLN A 66 -23.88 9.43 -6.45
C GLN A 66 -24.78 8.74 -7.49
N VAL A 67 -24.40 8.83 -8.75
CA VAL A 67 -24.99 8.11 -9.88
C VAL A 67 -23.90 7.34 -10.62
N ALA A 68 -24.29 6.37 -11.44
CA ALA A 68 -23.35 5.65 -12.29
C ALA A 68 -22.69 6.60 -13.30
N ILE A 69 -21.38 6.62 -13.35
CA ILE A 69 -20.57 7.37 -14.31
C ILE A 69 -20.18 6.46 -15.46
N THR A 70 -19.96 5.18 -15.16
CA THR A 70 -19.64 4.13 -16.13
C THR A 70 -20.54 2.92 -15.92
N GLU A 71 -20.39 1.89 -16.76
CA GLU A 71 -21.09 0.62 -16.59
C GLU A 71 -20.36 -0.36 -15.66
N SER A 72 -19.33 0.10 -14.94
CA SER A 72 -18.56 -0.75 -14.05
C SER A 72 -19.40 -1.21 -12.85
N PRO A 73 -19.50 -2.52 -12.58
CA PRO A 73 -20.19 -3.02 -11.40
C PRO A 73 -19.53 -2.63 -10.08
N GLU A 74 -18.28 -2.17 -10.13
CA GLU A 74 -17.54 -1.72 -8.97
C GLU A 74 -18.08 -0.38 -8.42
N GLU A 75 -18.62 0.48 -9.27
CA GLU A 75 -19.31 1.70 -8.84
C GLU A 75 -20.57 1.41 -8.04
N GLU A 76 -21.31 0.36 -8.41
CA GLU A 76 -22.49 -0.06 -7.67
C GLU A 76 -22.13 -0.51 -6.25
N LYS A 77 -20.99 -1.20 -6.07
CA LYS A 77 -20.52 -1.56 -4.73
C LYS A 77 -20.26 -0.32 -3.85
N VAL A 78 -19.73 0.77 -4.42
CA VAL A 78 -19.55 2.04 -3.70
C VAL A 78 -20.88 2.56 -3.18
N ARG A 79 -21.90 2.63 -4.05
CA ARG A 79 -23.27 3.08 -3.67
C ARG A 79 -23.89 2.17 -2.63
N GLN A 80 -23.71 0.84 -2.73
CA GLN A 80 -24.20 -0.11 -1.74
C GLN A 80 -23.59 0.10 -0.34
N TYR A 81 -22.30 0.46 -0.25
CA TYR A 81 -21.71 0.87 1.03
C TYR A 81 -22.32 2.17 1.54
N ALA A 82 -22.60 3.13 0.65
CA ALA A 82 -23.24 4.39 1.00
C ALA A 82 -24.67 4.19 1.53
N ASP A 83 -25.48 3.38 0.85
CA ASP A 83 -26.87 3.09 1.22
C ASP A 83 -26.97 2.39 2.59
N LYS A 84 -25.98 1.55 2.91
CA LYS A 84 -25.89 0.88 4.22
C LYS A 84 -25.33 1.78 5.33
N GLY A 85 -24.77 2.94 4.99
CA GLY A 85 -24.05 3.76 5.95
C GLY A 85 -22.71 3.18 6.41
N GLU A 86 -22.15 2.24 5.65
CA GLU A 86 -20.93 1.51 5.99
C GLU A 86 -19.70 2.11 5.30
N GLU A 87 -18.54 2.10 5.97
CA GLU A 87 -17.27 2.43 5.33
C GLU A 87 -16.78 1.26 4.46
N ILE A 88 -16.06 1.60 3.38
CA ILE A 88 -15.42 0.60 2.53
C ILE A 88 -14.25 -0.02 3.31
N PRO A 89 -14.25 -1.35 3.58
CA PRO A 89 -13.24 -1.98 4.42
C PRO A 89 -11.93 -2.24 3.67
N TRP A 90 -11.28 -1.16 3.24
CA TRP A 90 -10.00 -1.20 2.54
C TRP A 90 -8.94 -1.95 3.33
N ARG A 91 -8.14 -2.77 2.64
CA ARG A 91 -7.02 -3.50 3.22
C ARG A 91 -5.70 -2.82 2.86
N ARG A 92 -4.90 -2.50 3.87
CA ARG A 92 -3.59 -1.88 3.67
C ARG A 92 -2.61 -2.86 3.06
N ILE A 93 -1.93 -2.44 2.00
CA ILE A 93 -0.89 -3.22 1.32
C ILE A 93 0.49 -2.85 1.84
N TYR A 94 0.71 -1.56 2.09
CA TYR A 94 1.96 -1.06 2.65
C TYR A 94 1.82 -0.86 4.15
N GLN A 95 2.72 -1.49 4.91
CA GLN A 95 2.78 -1.37 6.35
C GLN A 95 4.24 -1.36 6.78
N VAL A 96 4.61 -0.46 7.68
CA VAL A 96 5.88 -0.52 8.41
C VAL A 96 5.64 -1.21 9.75
N PRO A 97 6.64 -1.94 10.31
CA PRO A 97 6.54 -2.51 11.64
C PRO A 97 6.24 -1.45 12.70
N GLU A 98 5.55 -1.81 13.78
CA GLU A 98 5.14 -0.87 14.84
C GLU A 98 6.29 -0.12 15.50
N HIS A 99 7.48 -0.72 15.52
CA HIS A 99 8.70 -0.10 16.04
C HIS A 99 9.38 0.86 15.05
N VAL A 100 8.78 1.13 13.88
CA VAL A 100 9.34 2.03 12.87
C VAL A 100 8.52 3.32 12.80
N TYR A 101 9.19 4.46 12.99
CA TYR A 101 8.63 5.78 12.75
C TYR A 101 8.72 6.14 11.28
N PHE A 102 7.59 6.29 10.64
CA PHE A 102 7.49 6.80 9.29
C PHE A 102 6.48 7.95 9.24
N SER A 103 6.74 8.94 8.38
CA SER A 103 5.81 10.06 8.18
C SER A 103 5.75 10.46 6.72
N HIS A 104 4.57 10.30 6.10
CA HIS A 104 4.33 10.79 4.75
C HIS A 104 4.59 12.29 4.64
N ARG A 105 4.08 13.11 5.57
CA ARG A 105 4.31 14.55 5.55
C ARG A 105 5.80 14.93 5.50
N ARG A 106 6.66 14.24 6.24
CA ARG A 106 8.10 14.51 6.22
C ARG A 106 8.73 14.16 4.87
N HIS A 107 8.29 13.08 4.23
CA HIS A 107 8.84 12.63 2.95
C HIS A 107 8.25 13.40 1.78
N VAL A 108 6.94 13.55 1.71
CA VAL A 108 6.24 14.19 0.60
C VAL A 108 6.38 15.71 0.68
N THR A 109 5.91 16.32 1.79
CA THR A 109 5.83 17.77 1.89
C THR A 109 7.19 18.41 2.20
N ALA A 110 7.92 17.88 3.19
CA ALA A 110 9.17 18.51 3.62
C ALA A 110 10.37 18.13 2.74
N ALA A 111 10.43 16.89 2.21
CA ALA A 111 11.55 16.41 1.43
C ALA A 111 11.26 16.29 -0.08
N GLY A 112 10.05 16.61 -0.54
CA GLY A 112 9.67 16.59 -1.96
C GLY A 112 9.83 15.21 -2.63
N VAL A 113 9.53 14.13 -1.89
CA VAL A 113 9.62 12.76 -2.43
C VAL A 113 8.36 12.41 -3.19
N GLU A 114 8.49 12.07 -4.46
CA GLU A 114 7.38 11.68 -5.31
C GLU A 114 6.79 10.33 -4.90
N CYS A 115 5.47 10.18 -5.00
CA CYS A 115 4.73 8.98 -4.60
C CYS A 115 5.26 7.71 -5.28
N VAL A 116 5.61 7.82 -6.57
CA VAL A 116 6.10 6.70 -7.38
C VAL A 116 7.41 6.10 -6.86
N GLN A 117 8.22 6.86 -6.15
CA GLN A 117 9.50 6.39 -5.61
C GLN A 117 9.29 5.30 -4.54
N CYS A 118 8.21 5.40 -3.78
CA CYS A 118 7.88 4.45 -2.71
C CYS A 118 6.79 3.45 -3.13
N HIS A 119 5.84 3.88 -3.96
CA HIS A 119 4.67 3.08 -4.32
C HIS A 119 4.74 2.46 -5.72
N GLY A 120 5.80 2.78 -6.51
CA GLY A 120 5.90 2.31 -7.90
C GLY A 120 4.81 2.93 -8.79
N ALA A 121 4.57 2.32 -9.94
CA ALA A 121 3.67 2.84 -10.96
C ALA A 121 2.18 2.56 -10.65
N VAL A 122 1.74 2.76 -9.40
CA VAL A 122 0.36 2.49 -8.97
C VAL A 122 -0.67 3.29 -9.78
N ALA A 123 -0.30 4.49 -10.23
CA ALA A 123 -1.16 5.36 -11.05
C ALA A 123 -1.58 4.72 -12.39
N SER A 124 -0.82 3.76 -12.91
CA SER A 124 -1.13 3.07 -14.16
C SER A 124 -1.94 1.78 -13.98
N LEU A 125 -2.28 1.41 -12.76
CA LEU A 125 -2.99 0.16 -12.47
C LEU A 125 -4.49 0.30 -12.74
N THR A 126 -5.04 -0.68 -13.45
CA THR A 126 -6.48 -0.84 -13.68
C THR A 126 -7.17 -1.69 -12.62
N THR A 127 -6.40 -2.35 -11.76
CA THR A 127 -6.86 -3.11 -10.59
C THR A 127 -5.95 -2.82 -9.41
N PRO A 128 -6.43 -2.95 -8.17
CA PRO A 128 -5.58 -2.77 -7.00
C PRO A 128 -4.44 -3.80 -7.00
N PRO A 129 -3.21 -3.41 -6.59
CA PRO A 129 -2.15 -4.39 -6.42
C PRO A 129 -2.47 -5.31 -5.24
N SER A 130 -2.12 -6.58 -5.35
CA SER A 130 -2.28 -7.56 -4.28
C SER A 130 -1.10 -7.61 -3.31
N HIS A 131 0.03 -7.02 -3.70
CA HIS A 131 1.26 -6.92 -2.93
C HIS A 131 1.89 -5.54 -3.16
N PRO A 132 2.81 -5.07 -2.28
CA PRO A 132 3.58 -3.87 -2.53
C PRO A 132 4.34 -3.97 -3.86
N LEU A 133 4.22 -2.95 -4.73
CA LEU A 133 5.00 -2.88 -5.98
C LEU A 133 6.49 -2.61 -5.71
N VAL A 134 6.79 -1.97 -4.58
CA VAL A 134 8.14 -1.69 -4.10
C VAL A 134 8.28 -2.26 -2.70
N LYS A 135 9.25 -3.15 -2.50
CA LYS A 135 9.54 -3.70 -1.17
C LYS A 135 10.34 -2.70 -0.35
N GLN A 136 9.70 -2.11 0.64
CA GLN A 136 10.30 -1.12 1.53
C GLN A 136 10.99 -1.82 2.71
N SER A 137 12.23 -2.30 2.47
CA SER A 137 13.08 -2.86 3.53
C SER A 137 13.89 -1.75 4.22
N MET A 138 14.50 -2.06 5.36
CA MET A 138 15.44 -1.15 6.03
C MET A 138 16.58 -0.73 5.09
N ASP A 139 17.17 -1.67 4.35
CA ASP A 139 18.26 -1.37 3.39
C ASP A 139 17.79 -0.43 2.27
N TRP A 140 16.56 -0.61 1.81
CA TRP A 140 15.96 0.27 0.80
C TRP A 140 15.79 1.69 1.33
N CYS A 141 15.30 1.85 2.56
CA CYS A 141 15.18 3.15 3.21
C CYS A 141 16.55 3.81 3.39
N LEU A 142 17.54 3.08 3.92
CA LEU A 142 18.90 3.57 4.13
C LEU A 142 19.61 3.95 2.82
N ALA A 143 19.38 3.22 1.74
CA ALA A 143 19.95 3.56 0.43
C ALA A 143 19.47 4.94 -0.04
N CYS A 144 18.17 5.23 0.06
CA CYS A 144 17.62 6.52 -0.28
C CYS A 144 18.13 7.64 0.66
N HIS A 145 18.15 7.38 1.97
CA HIS A 145 18.65 8.34 2.98
C HIS A 145 20.12 8.70 2.72
N ARG A 146 20.97 7.71 2.40
CA ARG A 146 22.37 7.98 2.01
C ARG A 146 22.47 8.84 0.76
N ALA A 147 21.73 8.49 -0.27
CA ALA A 147 21.75 9.23 -1.53
C ALA A 147 21.26 10.68 -1.40
N ARG A 148 20.37 10.95 -0.45
CA ARG A 148 19.80 12.29 -0.19
C ARG A 148 20.47 13.03 0.96
N GLY A 149 21.49 12.49 1.62
CA GLY A 149 22.13 13.09 2.79
C GLY A 149 21.19 13.21 4.00
N ALA A 150 20.17 12.34 4.08
CA ALA A 150 19.23 12.32 5.20
C ALA A 150 19.78 11.47 6.36
N THR A 151 19.20 11.63 7.56
CA THR A 151 19.64 10.89 8.75
C THR A 151 19.56 9.38 8.57
N GLN A 152 20.55 8.67 9.10
CA GLN A 152 20.61 7.21 9.16
C GLN A 152 20.66 6.72 10.61
N ASP A 153 20.44 7.60 11.58
CA ASP A 153 20.49 7.26 12.99
C ASP A 153 19.34 6.33 13.36
N CYS A 154 19.67 5.27 14.10
CA CYS A 154 18.70 4.24 14.48
C CYS A 154 17.47 4.82 15.19
N ILE A 155 17.69 5.72 16.14
CA ILE A 155 16.64 6.32 16.98
C ILE A 155 15.71 7.29 16.22
N HIS A 156 16.07 7.75 15.03
CA HIS A 156 15.18 8.57 14.20
C HIS A 156 14.14 7.74 13.45
N CYS A 157 14.40 6.45 13.30
CA CYS A 157 13.54 5.52 12.57
C CYS A 157 12.95 4.43 13.47
N HIS A 158 13.60 4.09 14.59
CA HIS A 158 13.18 3.02 15.49
C HIS A 158 12.88 3.52 16.90
N ARG A 159 11.94 2.85 17.58
CA ARG A 159 11.54 3.04 18.97
C ARG A 159 11.53 1.70 19.73
#